data_28225f957cfe25d2e2e503e97022d73d
#
_entry.id   28225f957cfe25d2e2e503e97022d73d
#
_cell.length_a   1.000
_cell.length_b   1.000
_cell.length_c   1.000
_cell.angle_alpha   90.00
_cell.angle_beta   90.00
_cell.angle_gamma   90.00
#
_symmetry.space_group_name_H-M   'P 1'
#
loop_
_entity.id
_entity.type
_entity.pdbx_description
1 polymer ?
#
loop_
_entity_poly.entity_id
_entity_poly.type
_entity_poly.pdbx_seq_one_letter_code
_entity_poly.pdbx_strand_id
1 'polypeptide(L)'
;MSNSLSQELGLKEGQTYIISRKGLVFMEGHIYINSPTVSRPHAELKIKNGRVYLRDLDSTNGIYIVDNDGLISFDEGYVKPNQPMMIGKVTCTIQSLIAIAGVYSDPENNTPDFDETQQIETPIHEPAKKT
;
A
#
# COMPACT_ATOMS: atom_id res chain seq x y z
N MET A 1 7.72 -25.27 7.23
CA MET A 1 6.80 -24.22 7.43
C MET A 1 7.05 -23.02 6.57
N SER A 2 6.07 -22.61 5.88
CA SER A 2 6.22 -21.47 5.01
C SER A 2 6.10 -20.17 5.79
N ASN A 3 6.61 -19.10 5.22
CA ASN A 3 6.44 -17.79 5.78
C ASN A 3 4.98 -17.39 5.78
N SER A 4 4.60 -16.57 6.73
CA SER A 4 3.26 -16.02 6.70
C SER A 4 3.16 -15.04 5.54
N LEU A 5 1.95 -14.84 5.06
CA LEU A 5 1.71 -13.92 3.96
C LEU A 5 2.10 -12.49 4.37
N SER A 6 1.87 -12.14 5.63
CA SER A 6 2.25 -10.82 6.10
C SER A 6 3.75 -10.58 5.98
N GLN A 7 4.55 -11.60 6.26
CA GLN A 7 6.00 -11.48 6.10
C GLN A 7 6.38 -11.33 4.63
N GLU A 8 5.74 -12.11 3.76
CA GLU A 8 6.06 -12.06 2.34
C GLU A 8 5.75 -10.72 1.74
N LEU A 9 4.63 -10.12 2.14
CA LEU A 9 4.20 -8.85 1.59
C LEU A 9 4.72 -7.66 2.37
N GLY A 10 5.27 -7.88 3.58
CA GLY A 10 5.70 -6.78 4.43
C GLY A 10 4.56 -6.03 5.06
N LEU A 11 3.41 -6.67 5.18
CA LEU A 11 2.21 -6.07 5.77
C LEU A 11 1.92 -6.74 7.12
N LYS A 12 1.32 -5.98 8.02
CA LYS A 12 1.03 -6.49 9.36
C LYS A 12 -0.38 -7.03 9.43
N GLU A 13 -0.49 -8.17 10.08
CA GLU A 13 -1.80 -8.81 10.32
C GLU A 13 -2.68 -7.83 11.09
N GLY A 14 -3.92 -7.66 10.64
CA GLY A 14 -4.90 -6.83 11.31
C GLY A 14 -4.82 -5.35 11.05
N GLN A 15 -3.76 -4.89 10.39
CA GLN A 15 -3.61 -3.48 10.08
C GLN A 15 -4.30 -3.16 8.76
N THR A 16 -4.87 -1.96 8.67
CA THR A 16 -5.55 -1.50 7.47
C THR A 16 -4.61 -0.67 6.62
N TYR A 17 -4.60 -0.96 5.32
CA TYR A 17 -3.84 -0.19 4.34
C TYR A 17 -4.81 0.34 3.29
N ILE A 18 -4.50 1.48 2.71
CA ILE A 18 -5.39 2.12 1.73
C ILE A 18 -4.67 2.20 0.39
N ILE A 19 -5.34 1.73 -0.66
CA ILE A 19 -4.88 1.89 -2.03
C ILE A 19 -5.55 3.15 -2.57
N SER A 20 -4.75 4.08 -3.10
CA SER A 20 -5.25 5.40 -3.46
C SER A 20 -4.48 5.96 -4.65
N ARG A 21 -5.09 6.90 -5.33
CA ARG A 21 -4.40 7.62 -6.42
C ARG A 21 -3.29 8.49 -5.84
N LYS A 22 -2.13 8.45 -6.47
CA LYS A 22 -1.01 9.27 -6.09
C LYS A 22 -1.35 10.75 -6.27
N GLY A 23 -0.97 11.56 -5.29
CA GLY A 23 -1.20 13.00 -5.33
C GLY A 23 -0.05 13.73 -4.68
N LEU A 24 -0.31 14.92 -4.17
CA LEU A 24 0.71 15.74 -3.54
C LEU A 24 0.83 15.48 -2.03
N VAL A 25 -0.17 14.90 -1.44
CA VAL A 25 -0.20 14.61 -0.02
C VAL A 25 -0.08 13.12 0.17
N PHE A 26 0.80 12.70 1.08
CA PHE A 26 1.05 11.29 1.34
C PHE A 26 0.72 10.98 2.79
N MET A 27 0.06 9.86 3.01
CA MET A 27 -0.41 9.47 4.34
C MET A 27 0.12 8.10 4.69
N GLU A 28 0.39 7.92 5.98
CA GLU A 28 0.88 6.66 6.51
C GLU A 28 -0.04 5.51 6.13
N GLY A 29 0.54 4.38 5.75
CA GLY A 29 -0.23 3.17 5.48
C GLY A 29 -0.92 3.14 4.13
N HIS A 30 -0.63 4.11 3.26
CA HIS A 30 -1.25 4.17 1.93
C HIS A 30 -0.34 3.55 0.88
N ILE A 31 -0.95 2.94 -0.12
CA ILE A 31 -0.27 2.40 -1.29
C ILE A 31 -0.76 3.23 -2.47
N TYR A 32 0.17 3.98 -3.10
CA TYR A 32 -0.22 4.95 -4.11
C TYR A 32 -0.01 4.42 -5.51
N ILE A 33 -1.02 4.59 -6.35
CA ILE A 33 -0.95 4.23 -7.77
C ILE A 33 -1.03 5.54 -8.57
N ASN A 34 -0.07 5.73 -9.47
CA ASN A 34 -0.04 6.94 -10.28
C ASN A 34 -0.88 6.74 -11.53
N SER A 35 -2.19 6.83 -11.38
CA SER A 35 -3.12 6.69 -12.49
C SER A 35 -4.37 7.50 -12.20
N PRO A 36 -4.84 8.28 -13.18
CA PRO A 36 -6.07 9.06 -12.98
C PRO A 36 -7.32 8.21 -12.88
N THR A 37 -7.23 6.91 -13.23
CA THR A 37 -8.38 6.02 -13.13
C THR A 37 -8.55 5.44 -11.73
N VAL A 38 -7.57 5.67 -10.86
CA VAL A 38 -7.63 5.20 -9.47
C VAL A 38 -8.23 6.29 -8.61
N SER A 39 -9.18 5.95 -7.77
CA SER A 39 -9.85 6.90 -6.88
C SER A 39 -9.02 7.20 -5.64
N ARG A 40 -9.38 8.24 -4.94
CA ARG A 40 -8.71 8.67 -3.71
C ARG A 40 -9.75 8.80 -2.60
N PRO A 41 -9.92 7.76 -1.74
CA PRO A 41 -9.28 6.45 -1.76
C PRO A 41 -9.98 5.50 -2.73
N HIS A 42 -9.30 4.40 -3.09
CA HIS A 42 -9.88 3.42 -3.99
C HIS A 42 -10.28 2.14 -3.26
N ALA A 43 -9.40 1.62 -2.42
CA ALA A 43 -9.63 0.32 -1.81
C ALA A 43 -8.95 0.21 -0.46
N GLU A 44 -9.46 -0.69 0.36
CA GLU A 44 -8.91 -1.02 1.65
C GLU A 44 -8.31 -2.41 1.57
N LEU A 45 -7.11 -2.56 2.13
CA LEU A 45 -6.37 -3.82 2.10
C LEU A 45 -6.00 -4.20 3.51
N LYS A 46 -6.26 -5.46 3.87
CA LYS A 46 -5.88 -5.99 5.18
C LYS A 46 -5.33 -7.37 5.02
N ILE A 47 -4.50 -7.77 5.97
CA ILE A 47 -4.16 -9.19 6.14
C ILE A 47 -5.04 -9.69 7.27
N LYS A 48 -5.93 -10.62 6.95
CA LYS A 48 -6.87 -11.20 7.91
C LYS A 48 -6.72 -12.71 7.88
N ASN A 49 -6.44 -13.29 9.01
CA ASN A 49 -6.30 -14.75 9.11
C ASN A 49 -5.24 -15.27 8.14
N GLY A 50 -4.16 -14.51 7.98
CA GLY A 50 -3.07 -14.88 7.10
C GLY A 50 -3.38 -14.78 5.62
N ARG A 51 -4.46 -14.08 5.25
CA ARG A 51 -4.90 -13.96 3.86
C ARG A 51 -5.14 -12.51 3.52
N VAL A 52 -5.05 -12.19 2.22
CA VAL A 52 -5.31 -10.83 1.75
C VAL A 52 -6.81 -10.61 1.65
N TYR A 53 -7.29 -9.61 2.35
CA TYR A 53 -8.68 -9.17 2.27
C TYR A 53 -8.71 -7.79 1.63
N LEU A 54 -9.51 -7.64 0.58
CA LEU A 54 -9.56 -6.42 -0.22
C LEU A 54 -11.00 -5.94 -0.31
N ARG A 55 -11.20 -4.63 -0.16
CA ARG A 55 -12.55 -4.05 -0.25
C ARG A 55 -12.51 -2.76 -1.04
N ASP A 56 -13.38 -2.65 -2.04
CA ASP A 56 -13.53 -1.42 -2.81
C ASP A 56 -14.23 -0.37 -1.96
N LEU A 57 -13.74 0.85 -2.00
CA LEU A 57 -14.28 1.96 -1.21
C LEU A 57 -15.15 2.87 -2.07
N ASP A 58 -16.10 2.27 -2.78
CA ASP A 58 -17.00 3.04 -3.63
C ASP A 58 -16.24 3.82 -4.68
N SER A 59 -15.22 3.21 -5.24
CA SER A 59 -14.39 3.88 -6.23
C SER A 59 -15.15 4.13 -7.52
N THR A 60 -14.67 5.09 -8.29
CA THR A 60 -15.33 5.46 -9.54
C THR A 60 -15.28 4.34 -10.57
N ASN A 61 -14.12 3.72 -10.73
CA ASN A 61 -13.92 2.71 -11.77
C ASN A 61 -13.93 1.28 -11.26
N GLY A 62 -13.99 1.09 -9.93
CA GLY A 62 -14.15 -0.23 -9.34
C GLY A 62 -12.89 -1.07 -9.35
N ILE A 63 -13.08 -2.32 -8.96
CA ILE A 63 -12.05 -3.36 -8.98
C ILE A 63 -12.61 -4.52 -9.76
N TYR A 64 -11.79 -5.15 -10.57
CA TYR A 64 -12.17 -6.32 -11.35
C TYR A 64 -11.16 -7.42 -11.20
N ILE A 65 -11.62 -8.65 -11.11
CA ILE A 65 -10.75 -9.81 -11.15
C ILE A 65 -10.60 -10.20 -12.61
N VAL A 66 -9.38 -10.44 -13.03
CA VAL A 66 -9.09 -10.85 -14.41
C VAL A 66 -9.03 -12.38 -14.44
N ASP A 67 -9.88 -12.96 -15.27
CA ASP A 67 -9.90 -14.38 -15.37
C ASP A 67 -9.95 -14.77 -16.86
N ASN A 68 -9.96 -16.06 -17.16
CA ASN A 68 -9.87 -16.53 -18.55
C ASN A 68 -11.01 -16.02 -19.41
N ASP A 69 -12.15 -15.78 -18.79
CA ASP A 69 -13.34 -15.36 -19.53
C ASP A 69 -13.58 -13.86 -19.50
N GLY A 70 -12.65 -13.10 -18.93
CA GLY A 70 -12.77 -11.66 -18.92
C GLY A 70 -12.67 -11.07 -17.53
N LEU A 71 -13.42 -10.00 -17.31
CA LEU A 71 -13.36 -9.26 -16.06
C LEU A 71 -14.59 -9.55 -15.22
N ILE A 72 -14.37 -9.81 -13.94
CA ILE A 72 -15.43 -10.06 -12.97
C ILE A 72 -15.41 -8.94 -11.95
N SER A 73 -16.53 -8.24 -11.81
CA SER A 73 -16.65 -7.15 -10.83
C SER A 73 -16.42 -7.68 -9.42
N PHE A 74 -15.69 -6.91 -8.63
CA PHE A 74 -15.29 -7.32 -7.30
C PHE A 74 -15.55 -6.21 -6.29
N ASP A 75 -16.31 -6.50 -5.24
CA ASP A 75 -16.58 -5.53 -4.19
C ASP A 75 -15.70 -5.74 -2.98
N GLU A 76 -15.69 -6.93 -2.43
CA GLU A 76 -14.82 -7.24 -1.31
C GLU A 76 -14.71 -8.75 -1.13
N GLY A 77 -13.61 -9.16 -0.53
CA GLY A 77 -13.37 -10.56 -0.24
C GLY A 77 -11.90 -10.86 -0.15
N TYR A 78 -11.61 -12.13 0.02
CA TYR A 78 -10.22 -12.59 0.03
C TYR A 78 -9.73 -12.78 -1.38
N VAL A 79 -8.49 -12.37 -1.63
CA VAL A 79 -7.86 -12.57 -2.94
C VAL A 79 -6.48 -13.16 -2.71
N LYS A 80 -5.98 -13.87 -3.69
CA LYS A 80 -4.60 -14.36 -3.63
C LYS A 80 -3.65 -13.23 -4.00
N PRO A 81 -2.45 -13.19 -3.41
CA PRO A 81 -1.51 -12.11 -3.72
C PRO A 81 -1.14 -12.03 -5.20
N ASN A 82 -1.17 -13.16 -5.89
CA ASN A 82 -0.81 -13.20 -7.32
C ASN A 82 -2.01 -13.22 -8.24
N GLN A 83 -3.20 -12.93 -7.73
CA GLN A 83 -4.41 -12.90 -8.55
C GLN A 83 -4.37 -11.67 -9.46
N PRO A 84 -4.42 -11.86 -10.79
CA PRO A 84 -4.49 -10.70 -11.70
C PRO A 84 -5.81 -9.95 -11.49
N MET A 85 -5.71 -8.64 -11.45
CA MET A 85 -6.89 -7.81 -11.25
C MET A 85 -6.69 -6.45 -11.87
N MET A 86 -7.76 -5.68 -11.97
CA MET A 86 -7.69 -4.29 -12.35
C MET A 86 -8.21 -3.44 -11.21
N ILE A 87 -7.41 -2.46 -10.81
CA ILE A 87 -7.80 -1.45 -9.84
C ILE A 87 -7.90 -0.16 -10.62
N GLY A 88 -9.13 0.38 -10.73
CA GLY A 88 -9.35 1.38 -11.75
C GLY A 88 -9.14 0.73 -13.10
N LYS A 89 -8.24 1.27 -13.90
CA LYS A 89 -7.88 0.65 -15.18
C LYS A 89 -6.44 0.15 -15.17
N VAL A 90 -5.88 -0.04 -13.98
CA VAL A 90 -4.50 -0.51 -13.83
C VAL A 90 -4.52 -2.00 -13.57
N THR A 91 -3.88 -2.76 -14.46
CA THR A 91 -3.76 -4.21 -14.29
C THR A 91 -2.59 -4.49 -13.34
N CYS A 92 -2.83 -5.30 -12.32
CA CYS A 92 -1.81 -5.59 -11.32
C CYS A 92 -2.21 -6.81 -10.50
N THR A 93 -1.29 -7.23 -9.64
CA THR A 93 -1.61 -8.15 -8.54
C THR A 93 -1.26 -7.40 -7.26
N ILE A 94 -1.79 -7.85 -6.14
CA ILE A 94 -1.45 -7.22 -4.86
C ILE A 94 0.06 -7.34 -4.63
N GLN A 95 0.62 -8.49 -4.95
CA GLN A 95 2.05 -8.73 -4.78
C GLN A 95 2.88 -7.72 -5.60
N SER A 96 2.53 -7.54 -6.88
CA SER A 96 3.28 -6.63 -7.73
C SER A 96 3.08 -5.18 -7.31
N LEU A 97 1.88 -4.83 -6.86
CA LEU A 97 1.58 -3.48 -6.43
C LEU A 97 2.44 -3.09 -5.24
N ILE A 98 2.53 -3.98 -4.25
CA ILE A 98 3.34 -3.71 -3.07
C ILE A 98 4.82 -3.68 -3.44
N ALA A 99 5.26 -4.56 -4.34
CA ALA A 99 6.66 -4.60 -4.75
C ALA A 99 7.08 -3.34 -5.48
N ILE A 100 6.19 -2.77 -6.27
CA ILE A 100 6.51 -1.59 -7.08
C ILE A 100 6.27 -0.30 -6.30
N ALA A 101 5.11 -0.17 -5.68
CA ALA A 101 4.71 1.08 -5.03
C ALA A 101 5.12 1.14 -3.57
N GLY A 102 5.05 0.01 -2.87
CA GLY A 102 5.30 -0.02 -1.44
C GLY A 102 4.21 0.63 -0.64
N VAL A 103 4.33 0.54 0.68
CA VAL A 103 3.42 1.19 1.60
C VAL A 103 4.09 2.47 2.08
N TYR A 104 3.42 3.60 1.91
CA TYR A 104 3.99 4.86 2.34
C TYR A 104 4.14 4.87 3.85
N SER A 105 5.28 5.32 4.31
CA SER A 105 5.55 5.46 5.72
C SER A 105 6.10 6.84 5.95
N ASP A 106 5.47 7.57 6.88
CA ASP A 106 5.88 8.93 7.18
C ASP A 106 7.29 8.89 7.78
N PRO A 107 8.26 9.58 7.18
CA PRO A 107 9.62 9.57 7.71
C PRO A 107 9.71 10.00 9.16
N GLU A 108 8.85 10.91 9.61
CA GLU A 108 8.88 11.35 11.00
C GLU A 108 8.42 10.27 11.95
N ASN A 109 7.49 9.43 11.50
CA ASN A 109 6.98 8.36 12.35
C ASN A 109 7.92 7.18 12.37
N ASN A 110 8.85 7.11 11.46
CA ASN A 110 9.79 6.01 11.35
C ASN A 110 11.20 6.39 11.72
N THR A 111 11.39 7.58 12.26
CA THR A 111 12.72 8.02 12.65
C THR A 111 13.24 7.12 13.76
N PRO A 112 14.47 6.61 13.62
CA PRO A 112 15.03 5.81 14.71
C PRO A 112 15.21 6.67 15.95
N ASP A 113 15.27 6.01 17.09
CA ASP A 113 15.47 6.73 18.33
C ASP A 113 16.88 7.07 18.52
N PHE A 114 17.57 7.54 17.90
CA PHE A 114 18.93 7.83 18.21
C PHE A 114 19.24 9.27 18.37
N ASP A 115 19.19 8.86 18.47
CA ASP A 115 19.36 9.54 18.40
C ASP A 115 19.62 10.33 18.11
N GLU A 116 19.72 10.58 18.51
CA GLU A 116 19.75 11.16 18.15
C GLU A 116 20.26 11.87 17.63
N THR A 117 20.92 11.95 17.81
CA THR A 117 21.33 12.42 17.22
C THR A 117 21.56 12.79 16.11
N GLN A 118 22.05 12.54 16.10
CA GLN A 118 21.94 12.88 15.23
C GLN A 118 21.87 13.49 14.30
N GLN A 119 22.34 13.41 14.61
CA GLN A 119 21.88 14.01 13.96
C GLN A 119 21.96 14.64 13.14
N ILE A 120 22.70 14.66 13.60
CA ILE A 120 22.36 15.37 13.11
C ILE A 120 22.59 15.92 12.24
N GLU A 121 23.11 15.73 12.54
CA GLU A 121 22.82 16.36 12.13
C GLU A 121 22.78 16.85 11.28
N THR A 122 23.84 16.85 11.75
CA THR A 122 23.39 17.48 11.31
C THR A 122 23.32 17.98 10.50
N PRO A 123 23.92 18.14 10.98
CA PRO A 123 23.34 18.64 10.55
C PRO A 123 23.10 19.08 9.76
N ILE A 124 23.88 19.12 10.46
CA ILE A 124 23.21 19.56 10.15
C ILE A 124 22.90 20.13 9.60
N HIS A 125 23.31 20.22 10.26
CA HIS A 125 22.76 20.67 10.15
C HIS A 125 22.63 21.25 9.84
N GLU A 126 23.10 21.09 10.56
CA GLU A 126 22.80 21.55 10.77
C GLU A 126 22.58 22.14 10.40
N PRO A 127 23.51 22.46 11.24
CA PRO A 127 23.10 22.85 11.32
C PRO A 127 22.91 23.15 11.04
N ALA A 128 23.61 23.11 12.11
CA ALA A 128 23.11 23.24 12.33
C ALA A 128 23.03 23.38 12.08
N LYS A 129 23.26 23.44 12.35
CA LYS A 129 22.91 23.31 12.51
C LYS A 129 22.76 23.43 12.24
N LYS A 130 23.49 23.31 13.03
CA LYS A 130 23.15 23.23 13.14
C LYS A 130 22.87 23.35 12.85
N THR A 131 24.30 23.31 13.77
CA THR A 131 23.72 23.29 13.94
C THR A 131 23.40 23.36 13.40
#